data_b959c7505fd03642605eee07260a0e60
#
_entry.id   b959c7505fd03642605eee07260a0e60
#
_cell.length_a   1.000
_cell.length_b   1.000
_cell.length_c   1.000
_cell.angle_alpha   90.00
_cell.angle_beta   90.00
_cell.angle_gamma   90.00
#
_symmetry.space_group_name_H-M   'P 1'
#
loop_
_entity.id
_entity.type
_entity.pdbx_description
1 polymer ?
#
loop_
_entity_poly.entity_id
_entity_poly.type
_entity_poly.pdbx_seq_one_letter_code
_entity_poly.pdbx_strand_id
1 'polypeptide(L)'
;MTDPVLEKPATATSLHPLEQLAATNPDAEIWWDSSPLIYPSWKQETLAKAPEGERAAWEEQLTRFYDDATIQREGTMGFRGVTTNPPLSLQAIKLAPEMWAAEIKSIAAKNPGLDYEGVYWAMYLDLVKKGADAILPVYEKSGGKFGFLSGQVDPRYVRDGDKMLAQGLQIYAQAPNVMVKLPGSKEGYEVLEELTARGISTNNTTSFTVPQYMRCMAAVSAGLYRAKAAGVDLSKWRSVITHMSARLGELSDWKTEAKARGIELTLPEIRDGEEAVLKRAYHYGKKVGHPSKMLQCSMRVEKDERTGKTVSRHIQDFAGSDMVYTCPPGYIAGLMTAGLEPFDPHAIDREPNKASIEKLMKLPSFRAAYEFDGMTPDQFAHFGAFKATETEFAAATRQTVDFVRMTLES
;
A
#
# COMPACT_ATOMS: atom_id res chain seq x y z
N MET A 1 -47.62 36.12 -17.66
CA MET A 1 -46.17 36.24 -17.66
C MET A 1 -45.67 35.35 -16.56
N THR A 2 -45.20 34.16 -16.93
CA THR A 2 -44.63 33.17 -16.02
C THR A 2 -43.14 33.48 -15.92
N ASP A 3 -42.68 33.72 -14.70
CA ASP A 3 -41.24 33.95 -14.39
C ASP A 3 -40.42 32.73 -14.85
N PRO A 4 -39.25 32.95 -15.48
CA PRO A 4 -38.35 31.89 -15.80
C PRO A 4 -37.75 31.31 -14.51
N VAL A 5 -37.97 29.99 -14.31
CA VAL A 5 -37.28 29.21 -13.29
C VAL A 5 -35.78 29.28 -13.61
N LEU A 6 -35.05 30.04 -12.82
CA LEU A 6 -33.59 30.02 -12.83
C LEU A 6 -33.13 28.61 -12.47
N GLU A 7 -32.69 27.83 -13.45
CA GLU A 7 -31.93 26.61 -13.19
C GLU A 7 -30.75 26.96 -12.27
N LYS A 8 -30.72 26.34 -11.10
CA LYS A 8 -29.52 26.40 -10.24
C LYS A 8 -28.33 25.92 -11.06
N PRO A 9 -27.19 26.64 -11.09
CA PRO A 9 -25.98 26.14 -11.69
C PRO A 9 -25.65 24.79 -11.07
N ALA A 10 -25.27 23.81 -11.91
CA ALA A 10 -24.83 22.51 -11.45
C ALA A 10 -23.82 22.71 -10.31
N THR A 11 -24.13 22.21 -9.13
CA THR A 11 -23.26 22.31 -7.95
C THR A 11 -21.93 21.66 -8.32
N ALA A 12 -20.83 22.44 -8.24
CA ALA A 12 -19.49 21.91 -8.39
C ALA A 12 -19.39 20.65 -7.50
N THR A 13 -19.11 19.51 -8.12
CA THR A 13 -19.07 18.23 -7.40
C THR A 13 -18.02 18.34 -6.30
N SER A 14 -18.40 18.03 -5.06
CA SER A 14 -17.48 18.09 -3.94
C SER A 14 -16.30 17.13 -4.16
N LEU A 15 -15.10 17.53 -3.72
CA LEU A 15 -13.93 16.69 -3.79
C LEU A 15 -14.10 15.48 -2.88
N HIS A 16 -13.65 14.31 -3.33
CA HIS A 16 -13.52 13.15 -2.48
C HIS A 16 -12.54 13.43 -1.33
N PRO A 17 -12.70 12.87 -0.10
CA PRO A 17 -11.77 13.11 1.00
C PRO A 17 -10.28 12.87 0.66
N LEU A 18 -9.97 11.90 -0.20
CA LEU A 18 -8.60 11.66 -0.66
C LEU A 18 -8.07 12.78 -1.59
N GLU A 19 -8.93 13.42 -2.38
CA GLU A 19 -8.54 14.59 -3.17
C GLU A 19 -8.27 15.79 -2.26
N GLN A 20 -9.10 15.96 -1.22
CA GLN A 20 -8.89 16.99 -0.18
C GLN A 20 -7.57 16.75 0.58
N LEU A 21 -7.27 15.50 0.95
CA LEU A 21 -6.00 15.13 1.56
C LEU A 21 -4.82 15.47 0.63
N ALA A 22 -4.89 15.06 -0.64
CA ALA A 22 -3.83 15.36 -1.62
C ALA A 22 -3.62 16.85 -1.84
N ALA A 23 -4.68 17.67 -1.67
CA ALA A 23 -4.58 19.12 -1.79
C ALA A 23 -3.83 19.78 -0.60
N THR A 24 -3.60 19.07 0.51
CA THR A 24 -2.84 19.60 1.65
C THR A 24 -1.34 19.69 1.40
N ASN A 25 -0.82 18.91 0.42
CA ASN A 25 0.58 18.95 0.00
C ASN A 25 0.68 18.54 -1.48
N PRO A 26 1.32 19.34 -2.35
CA PRO A 26 1.41 19.06 -3.79
C PRO A 26 2.19 17.79 -4.14
N ASP A 27 3.01 17.30 -3.23
CA ASP A 27 3.78 16.06 -3.39
C ASP A 27 3.11 14.85 -2.72
N ALA A 28 1.96 15.02 -2.07
CA ALA A 28 1.17 13.90 -1.56
C ALA A 28 0.61 13.07 -2.73
N GLU A 29 0.55 11.76 -2.55
CA GLU A 29 0.09 10.85 -3.60
C GLU A 29 -0.96 9.89 -3.09
N ILE A 30 -2.02 9.74 -3.86
CA ILE A 30 -3.03 8.70 -3.62
C ILE A 30 -2.78 7.56 -4.59
N TRP A 31 -2.65 6.35 -4.04
CA TRP A 31 -2.47 5.13 -4.82
C TRP A 31 -3.66 4.18 -4.62
N TRP A 32 -3.93 3.39 -5.63
CA TRP A 32 -4.91 2.31 -5.58
C TRP A 32 -4.28 1.06 -4.95
N ASP A 33 -4.91 0.49 -3.91
CA ASP A 33 -4.42 -0.74 -3.25
C ASP A 33 -5.28 -1.93 -3.67
N SER A 34 -5.17 -2.33 -4.92
CA SER A 34 -5.71 -3.56 -5.51
C SER A 34 -5.25 -3.69 -6.97
N SER A 35 -5.67 -4.78 -7.67
CA SER A 35 -5.45 -4.87 -9.12
C SER A 35 -6.24 -3.79 -9.85
N PRO A 36 -5.64 -3.06 -10.82
CA PRO A 36 -6.38 -2.11 -11.66
C PRO A 36 -7.50 -2.79 -12.45
N LEU A 37 -7.33 -4.06 -12.78
CA LEU A 37 -8.28 -4.84 -13.58
C LEU A 37 -9.67 -4.97 -12.94
N ILE A 38 -9.78 -4.81 -11.62
CA ILE A 38 -11.06 -4.88 -10.91
C ILE A 38 -11.74 -3.51 -10.73
N TYR A 39 -11.03 -2.41 -11.04
CA TYR A 39 -11.57 -1.07 -10.78
C TYR A 39 -12.92 -0.80 -11.46
N PRO A 40 -13.12 -1.13 -12.74
CA PRO A 40 -14.40 -0.88 -13.42
C PRO A 40 -15.58 -1.61 -12.76
N SER A 41 -15.43 -2.89 -12.42
CA SER A 41 -16.49 -3.66 -11.77
C SER A 41 -16.76 -3.16 -10.34
N TRP A 42 -15.72 -2.92 -9.56
CA TRP A 42 -15.82 -2.35 -8.22
C TRP A 42 -16.50 -0.96 -8.23
N LYS A 43 -16.17 -0.11 -9.20
CA LYS A 43 -16.81 1.20 -9.36
C LYS A 43 -18.32 1.04 -9.54
N GLN A 44 -18.75 0.14 -10.44
CA GLN A 44 -20.17 -0.11 -10.67
C GLN A 44 -20.90 -0.63 -9.42
N GLU A 45 -20.30 -1.58 -8.70
CA GLU A 45 -20.83 -2.09 -7.44
C GLU A 45 -20.93 -1.01 -6.35
N THR A 46 -19.97 -0.09 -6.32
CA THR A 46 -19.96 1.03 -5.39
C THR A 46 -21.05 2.04 -5.73
N LEU A 47 -21.20 2.39 -7.01
CA LEU A 47 -22.24 3.29 -7.48
C LEU A 47 -23.65 2.74 -7.29
N ALA A 48 -23.82 1.43 -7.29
CA ALA A 48 -25.12 0.80 -6.97
C ALA A 48 -25.53 0.99 -5.50
N LYS A 49 -24.58 1.32 -4.61
CA LYS A 49 -24.81 1.56 -3.17
C LYS A 49 -24.87 3.05 -2.81
N ALA A 50 -24.73 3.94 -3.81
CA ALA A 50 -24.77 5.37 -3.57
C ALA A 50 -26.13 5.79 -3.01
N PRO A 51 -26.18 6.72 -2.04
CA PRO A 51 -27.41 7.31 -1.55
C PRO A 51 -28.21 7.94 -2.69
N GLU A 52 -29.54 8.06 -2.49
CA GLU A 52 -30.41 8.70 -3.45
C GLU A 52 -29.95 10.13 -3.75
N GLY A 53 -29.81 10.47 -5.02
CA GLY A 53 -29.33 11.77 -5.47
C GLY A 53 -27.80 11.97 -5.48
N GLU A 54 -27.01 11.09 -4.88
CA GLU A 54 -25.55 11.23 -4.82
C GLU A 54 -24.79 10.44 -5.91
N ARG A 55 -25.46 9.54 -6.61
CA ARG A 55 -24.82 8.64 -7.58
C ARG A 55 -23.97 9.37 -8.61
N ALA A 56 -24.47 10.48 -9.17
CA ALA A 56 -23.72 11.24 -10.19
C ALA A 56 -22.43 11.88 -9.62
N ALA A 57 -22.51 12.41 -8.40
CA ALA A 57 -21.33 12.97 -7.70
C ALA A 57 -20.29 11.89 -7.40
N TRP A 58 -20.72 10.71 -6.93
CA TRP A 58 -19.85 9.58 -6.71
C TRP A 58 -19.20 9.08 -8.01
N GLU A 59 -19.97 9.02 -9.10
CA GLU A 59 -19.46 8.60 -10.40
C GLU A 59 -18.36 9.55 -10.89
N GLU A 60 -18.57 10.85 -10.77
CA GLU A 60 -17.58 11.85 -11.16
C GLU A 60 -16.31 11.73 -10.30
N GLN A 61 -16.44 11.63 -8.96
CA GLN A 61 -15.30 11.47 -8.04
C GLN A 61 -14.48 10.21 -8.38
N LEU A 62 -15.13 9.06 -8.55
CA LEU A 62 -14.46 7.80 -8.87
C LEU A 62 -13.84 7.81 -10.28
N THR A 63 -14.49 8.48 -11.25
CA THR A 63 -13.94 8.64 -12.62
C THR A 63 -12.66 9.47 -12.60
N ARG A 64 -12.58 10.53 -11.78
CA ARG A 64 -11.34 11.31 -11.62
C ARG A 64 -10.17 10.49 -11.11
N PHE A 65 -10.42 9.50 -10.24
CA PHE A 65 -9.36 8.64 -9.75
C PHE A 65 -8.82 7.68 -10.81
N TYR A 66 -9.72 7.04 -11.55
CA TYR A 66 -9.34 6.05 -12.55
C TYR A 66 -10.43 5.91 -13.62
N ASP A 67 -10.04 6.05 -14.87
CA ASP A 67 -10.87 5.82 -16.04
C ASP A 67 -10.01 5.29 -17.20
N ASP A 68 -10.28 4.07 -17.66
CA ASP A 68 -9.51 3.40 -18.70
C ASP A 68 -9.40 4.25 -19.97
N ALA A 69 -10.51 4.88 -20.39
CA ALA A 69 -10.52 5.68 -21.61
C ALA A 69 -9.62 6.93 -21.47
N THR A 70 -9.64 7.58 -20.33
CA THR A 70 -8.78 8.73 -20.04
C THR A 70 -7.31 8.31 -19.94
N ILE A 71 -7.01 7.19 -19.27
CA ILE A 71 -5.65 6.66 -19.19
C ILE A 71 -5.09 6.38 -20.57
N GLN A 72 -5.84 5.68 -21.43
CA GLN A 72 -5.38 5.32 -22.78
C GLN A 72 -5.26 6.54 -23.70
N ARG A 73 -6.14 7.53 -23.58
CA ARG A 73 -6.14 8.73 -24.43
C ARG A 73 -5.14 9.79 -23.97
N GLU A 74 -5.04 10.00 -22.65
CA GLU A 74 -4.33 11.15 -22.07
C GLU A 74 -3.09 10.74 -21.25
N GLY A 75 -2.98 9.48 -20.86
CA GLY A 75 -1.92 9.00 -19.94
C GLY A 75 -2.00 9.65 -18.57
N THR A 76 -3.22 9.92 -18.07
CA THR A 76 -3.45 10.55 -16.77
C THR A 76 -4.47 9.80 -15.96
N MET A 77 -4.32 9.83 -14.64
CA MET A 77 -5.29 9.36 -13.66
C MET A 77 -5.08 10.10 -12.32
N GLY A 78 -6.09 10.13 -11.46
CA GLY A 78 -5.99 10.71 -10.12
C GLY A 78 -5.10 9.89 -9.19
N PHE A 79 -5.16 8.56 -9.27
CA PHE A 79 -4.17 7.71 -8.61
C PHE A 79 -2.79 7.90 -9.25
N ARG A 80 -1.76 7.96 -8.41
CA ARG A 80 -0.37 8.14 -8.88
C ARG A 80 0.39 6.81 -9.04
N GLY A 81 -0.17 5.71 -8.55
CA GLY A 81 0.38 4.37 -8.64
C GLY A 81 -0.58 3.33 -8.07
N VAL A 82 -0.12 2.09 -8.06
CA VAL A 82 -0.89 0.92 -7.63
C VAL A 82 -0.03 0.02 -6.75
N THR A 83 -0.59 -0.43 -5.63
CA THR A 83 -0.01 -1.51 -4.83
C THR A 83 -0.86 -2.76 -4.90
N THR A 84 -0.21 -3.91 -4.90
CA THR A 84 -0.84 -5.21 -4.77
C THR A 84 -0.22 -6.01 -3.63
N ASN A 85 -0.89 -7.07 -3.22
CA ASN A 85 -0.39 -8.06 -2.26
C ASN A 85 -1.14 -9.38 -2.46
N PRO A 86 -0.71 -10.52 -1.87
CA PRO A 86 -1.34 -11.81 -2.10
C PRO A 86 -2.84 -11.87 -1.80
N PRO A 87 -3.36 -11.34 -0.66
CA PRO A 87 -4.81 -11.26 -0.44
C PRO A 87 -5.58 -10.49 -1.52
N LEU A 88 -5.05 -9.35 -1.98
CA LEU A 88 -5.70 -8.54 -3.02
C LEU A 88 -5.63 -9.21 -4.40
N SER A 89 -4.53 -9.90 -4.70
CA SER A 89 -4.41 -10.73 -5.91
C SER A 89 -5.41 -11.87 -5.91
N LEU A 90 -5.55 -12.58 -4.78
CA LEU A 90 -6.55 -13.63 -4.61
C LEU A 90 -7.98 -13.08 -4.75
N GLN A 91 -8.26 -11.89 -4.23
CA GLN A 91 -9.55 -11.22 -4.39
C GLN A 91 -9.83 -10.94 -5.88
N ALA A 92 -8.85 -10.40 -6.62
CA ALA A 92 -9.00 -10.14 -8.05
C ALA A 92 -9.29 -11.43 -8.85
N ILE A 93 -8.66 -12.54 -8.48
CA ILE A 93 -8.91 -13.86 -9.09
C ILE A 93 -10.34 -14.33 -8.77
N LYS A 94 -10.79 -14.21 -7.52
CA LYS A 94 -12.13 -14.60 -7.07
C LYS A 94 -13.26 -13.80 -7.73
N LEU A 95 -13.00 -12.56 -8.16
CA LEU A 95 -13.98 -11.73 -8.87
C LEU A 95 -14.16 -12.12 -10.35
N ALA A 96 -13.21 -12.84 -10.95
CA ALA A 96 -13.27 -13.31 -12.32
C ALA A 96 -12.75 -14.76 -12.46
N PRO A 97 -13.33 -15.73 -11.73
CA PRO A 97 -12.76 -17.07 -11.59
C PRO A 97 -12.70 -17.82 -12.91
N GLU A 98 -13.71 -17.67 -13.77
CA GLU A 98 -13.75 -18.35 -15.08
C GLU A 98 -12.65 -17.87 -16.02
N MET A 99 -12.43 -16.53 -16.04
CA MET A 99 -11.35 -15.94 -16.82
C MET A 99 -9.98 -16.48 -16.37
N TRP A 100 -9.74 -16.50 -15.05
CA TRP A 100 -8.46 -17.01 -14.51
C TRP A 100 -8.32 -18.49 -14.64
N ALA A 101 -9.41 -19.27 -14.57
CA ALA A 101 -9.37 -20.72 -14.86
C ALA A 101 -8.98 -21.00 -16.32
N ALA A 102 -9.50 -20.22 -17.26
CA ALA A 102 -9.09 -20.35 -18.67
C ALA A 102 -7.61 -20.00 -18.87
N GLU A 103 -7.13 -18.91 -18.20
CA GLU A 103 -5.72 -18.50 -18.25
C GLU A 103 -4.79 -19.57 -17.65
N ILE A 104 -5.14 -20.15 -16.49
CA ILE A 104 -4.40 -21.25 -15.86
C ILE A 104 -4.25 -22.44 -16.83
N LYS A 105 -5.35 -22.87 -17.46
CA LYS A 105 -5.33 -23.96 -18.44
C LYS A 105 -4.46 -23.61 -19.65
N SER A 106 -4.50 -22.37 -20.12
CA SER A 106 -3.64 -21.87 -21.21
C SER A 106 -2.15 -21.89 -20.84
N ILE A 107 -1.81 -21.43 -19.62
CA ILE A 107 -0.43 -21.42 -19.12
C ILE A 107 0.12 -22.87 -19.03
N ALA A 108 -0.66 -23.77 -18.42
CA ALA A 108 -0.26 -25.17 -18.28
C ALA A 108 -0.07 -25.85 -19.62
N ALA A 109 -0.95 -25.60 -20.58
CA ALA A 109 -0.83 -26.18 -21.95
C ALA A 109 0.41 -25.69 -22.69
N LYS A 110 0.81 -24.42 -22.50
CA LYS A 110 2.03 -23.85 -23.09
C LYS A 110 3.32 -24.32 -22.38
N ASN A 111 3.21 -24.76 -21.15
CA ASN A 111 4.35 -25.12 -20.29
C ASN A 111 4.12 -26.48 -19.61
N PRO A 112 4.09 -27.59 -20.35
CA PRO A 112 3.69 -28.90 -19.84
C PRO A 112 4.63 -29.49 -18.76
N GLY A 113 5.77 -28.85 -18.52
CA GLY A 113 6.73 -29.27 -17.48
C GLY A 113 6.57 -28.52 -16.14
N LEU A 114 5.63 -27.56 -16.03
CA LEU A 114 5.40 -26.86 -14.77
C LEU A 114 4.48 -27.67 -13.86
N ASP A 115 4.83 -27.72 -12.57
CA ASP A 115 3.94 -28.15 -11.52
C ASP A 115 2.93 -27.05 -11.14
N TYR A 116 2.03 -27.30 -10.19
CA TYR A 116 1.01 -26.32 -9.75
C TYR A 116 1.63 -25.02 -9.23
N GLU A 117 2.77 -25.08 -8.54
CA GLU A 117 3.51 -23.91 -8.05
C GLU A 117 4.08 -23.10 -9.21
N GLY A 118 4.63 -23.76 -10.21
CA GLY A 118 5.14 -23.10 -11.42
C GLY A 118 4.04 -22.43 -12.24
N VAL A 119 2.88 -23.09 -12.38
CA VAL A 119 1.71 -22.50 -13.05
C VAL A 119 1.15 -21.32 -12.25
N TYR A 120 1.06 -21.44 -10.91
CA TYR A 120 0.68 -20.33 -10.05
C TYR A 120 1.60 -19.12 -10.25
N TRP A 121 2.91 -19.34 -10.23
CA TRP A 121 3.87 -18.26 -10.38
C TRP A 121 3.78 -17.59 -11.75
N ALA A 122 3.64 -18.36 -12.82
CA ALA A 122 3.44 -17.83 -14.17
C ALA A 122 2.14 -17.02 -14.29
N MET A 123 1.03 -17.49 -13.70
CA MET A 123 -0.24 -16.77 -13.62
C MET A 123 -0.08 -15.45 -12.82
N TYR A 124 0.64 -15.48 -11.70
CA TYR A 124 0.89 -14.30 -10.90
C TYR A 124 1.70 -13.23 -11.68
N LEU A 125 2.73 -13.64 -12.42
CA LEU A 125 3.50 -12.76 -13.29
C LEU A 125 2.62 -12.14 -14.40
N ASP A 126 1.72 -12.92 -14.98
CA ASP A 126 0.73 -12.40 -15.96
C ASP A 126 -0.24 -11.40 -15.34
N LEU A 127 -0.71 -11.65 -14.10
CA LEU A 127 -1.53 -10.69 -13.35
C LEU A 127 -0.77 -9.37 -13.11
N VAL A 128 0.49 -9.43 -12.72
CA VAL A 128 1.37 -8.26 -12.55
C VAL A 128 1.51 -7.51 -13.87
N LYS A 129 1.79 -8.23 -14.96
CA LYS A 129 1.93 -7.65 -16.29
C LYS A 129 0.67 -6.93 -16.75
N LYS A 130 -0.48 -7.61 -16.72
CA LYS A 130 -1.78 -7.02 -17.12
C LYS A 130 -2.12 -5.77 -16.29
N GLY A 131 -1.87 -5.81 -15.00
CA GLY A 131 -2.08 -4.65 -14.13
C GLY A 131 -1.12 -3.49 -14.44
N ALA A 132 0.14 -3.77 -14.73
CA ALA A 132 1.13 -2.76 -15.10
C ALA A 132 0.80 -2.14 -16.48
N ASP A 133 0.44 -2.96 -17.46
CA ASP A 133 0.06 -2.52 -18.80
C ASP A 133 -1.16 -1.56 -18.75
N ALA A 134 -2.12 -1.81 -17.88
CA ALA A 134 -3.32 -0.97 -17.73
C ALA A 134 -2.99 0.50 -17.37
N ILE A 135 -1.91 0.74 -16.64
CA ILE A 135 -1.49 2.08 -16.19
C ILE A 135 -0.17 2.54 -16.82
N LEU A 136 0.39 1.77 -17.75
CA LEU A 136 1.64 2.12 -18.45
C LEU A 136 1.58 3.50 -19.12
N PRO A 137 0.48 3.93 -19.77
CA PRO A 137 0.41 5.27 -20.35
C PRO A 137 0.65 6.40 -19.34
N VAL A 138 0.25 6.22 -18.07
CA VAL A 138 0.52 7.19 -17.00
C VAL A 138 2.01 7.28 -16.69
N TYR A 139 2.69 6.15 -16.66
CA TYR A 139 4.14 6.10 -16.46
C TYR A 139 4.89 6.78 -17.60
N GLU A 140 4.54 6.47 -18.84
CA GLU A 140 5.17 7.05 -20.03
C GLU A 140 4.94 8.56 -20.09
N LYS A 141 3.70 9.02 -19.93
CA LYS A 141 3.34 10.44 -19.98
C LYS A 141 3.99 11.25 -18.87
N SER A 142 4.16 10.66 -17.67
CA SER A 142 4.80 11.33 -16.54
C SER A 142 6.33 11.28 -16.58
N GLY A 143 6.93 10.67 -17.60
CA GLY A 143 8.38 10.46 -17.67
C GLY A 143 8.92 9.52 -16.60
N GLY A 144 8.12 8.58 -16.10
CA GLY A 144 8.48 7.63 -15.05
C GLY A 144 8.27 8.18 -13.63
N LYS A 145 7.59 9.33 -13.47
CA LYS A 145 7.30 9.88 -12.13
C LYS A 145 6.13 9.15 -11.45
N PHE A 146 5.11 8.74 -12.19
CA PHE A 146 3.88 8.11 -11.71
C PHE A 146 3.58 6.84 -12.52
N GLY A 147 2.48 6.15 -12.20
CA GLY A 147 2.02 4.99 -12.95
C GLY A 147 2.77 3.69 -12.65
N PHE A 148 3.41 3.59 -11.48
CA PHE A 148 4.02 2.33 -11.03
C PHE A 148 2.96 1.35 -10.51
N LEU A 149 3.21 0.06 -10.75
CA LEU A 149 2.54 -1.05 -10.08
C LEU A 149 3.54 -1.82 -9.22
N SER A 150 3.22 -2.02 -7.94
CA SER A 150 4.05 -2.83 -7.03
C SER A 150 3.65 -4.30 -7.10
N GLY A 151 4.52 -5.15 -7.67
CA GLY A 151 4.43 -6.61 -7.63
C GLY A 151 5.23 -7.17 -6.46
N GLN A 152 4.62 -8.01 -5.61
CA GLN A 152 5.23 -8.53 -4.40
C GLN A 152 5.86 -9.90 -4.62
N VAL A 153 7.07 -10.12 -4.09
CA VAL A 153 7.66 -11.47 -4.00
C VAL A 153 6.82 -12.37 -3.10
N ASP A 154 6.90 -13.67 -3.30
CA ASP A 154 6.10 -14.65 -2.55
C ASP A 154 6.41 -14.58 -1.04
N PRO A 155 5.41 -14.28 -0.20
CA PRO A 155 5.59 -14.11 1.25
C PRO A 155 6.01 -15.40 1.97
N ARG A 156 5.95 -16.55 1.32
CA ARG A 156 6.42 -17.82 1.88
C ARG A 156 7.95 -17.90 1.97
N TYR A 157 8.67 -16.97 1.31
CA TYR A 157 10.13 -16.96 1.19
C TYR A 157 10.80 -15.73 1.83
N VAL A 158 10.18 -15.10 2.82
CA VAL A 158 10.67 -13.85 3.45
C VAL A 158 12.05 -13.96 4.12
N ARG A 159 12.56 -15.20 4.30
CA ARG A 159 13.89 -15.52 4.84
C ARG A 159 14.82 -16.19 3.84
N ASP A 160 14.44 -16.21 2.56
CA ASP A 160 15.23 -16.78 1.47
C ASP A 160 15.60 -15.68 0.48
N GLY A 161 16.77 -15.05 0.70
CA GLY A 161 17.23 -13.92 -0.09
C GLY A 161 17.44 -14.27 -1.56
N ASP A 162 18.01 -15.45 -1.85
CA ASP A 162 18.28 -15.89 -3.24
C ASP A 162 16.98 -16.07 -4.01
N LYS A 163 15.97 -16.68 -3.38
CA LYS A 163 14.67 -16.89 -4.00
C LYS A 163 13.91 -15.57 -4.19
N MET A 164 13.94 -14.68 -3.18
CA MET A 164 13.34 -13.34 -3.32
C MET A 164 14.02 -12.53 -4.43
N LEU A 165 15.34 -12.60 -4.57
CA LEU A 165 16.06 -11.91 -5.64
C LEU A 165 15.65 -12.46 -7.02
N ALA A 166 15.64 -13.79 -7.18
CA ALA A 166 15.22 -14.42 -8.43
C ALA A 166 13.78 -14.03 -8.81
N GLN A 167 12.85 -14.09 -7.87
CA GLN A 167 11.45 -13.65 -8.07
C GLN A 167 11.35 -12.16 -8.36
N GLY A 168 12.10 -11.32 -7.65
CA GLY A 168 12.13 -9.87 -7.87
C GLY A 168 12.55 -9.50 -9.29
N LEU A 169 13.56 -10.17 -9.83
CA LEU A 169 14.00 -9.98 -11.21
C LEU A 169 12.93 -10.43 -12.23
N GLN A 170 12.23 -11.53 -11.97
CA GLN A 170 11.12 -11.97 -12.82
C GLN A 170 9.94 -11.00 -12.80
N ILE A 171 9.58 -10.47 -11.63
CA ILE A 171 8.53 -9.46 -11.46
C ILE A 171 8.92 -8.18 -12.23
N TYR A 172 10.14 -7.68 -12.04
CA TYR A 172 10.62 -6.48 -12.72
C TYR A 172 10.60 -6.61 -14.25
N ALA A 173 10.89 -7.80 -14.77
CA ALA A 173 10.91 -8.07 -16.21
C ALA A 173 9.53 -7.99 -16.89
N GLN A 174 8.43 -7.88 -16.12
CA GLN A 174 7.08 -7.89 -16.69
C GLN A 174 6.71 -6.60 -17.42
N ALA A 175 7.13 -5.43 -16.91
CA ALA A 175 6.88 -4.13 -17.54
C ALA A 175 7.80 -3.05 -16.96
N PRO A 176 8.08 -1.96 -17.70
CA PRO A 176 9.00 -0.90 -17.25
C PRO A 176 8.49 -0.08 -16.05
N ASN A 177 7.21 -0.12 -15.76
CA ASN A 177 6.56 0.54 -14.64
C ASN A 177 6.30 -0.38 -13.44
N VAL A 178 6.96 -1.52 -13.38
CA VAL A 178 6.88 -2.42 -12.23
C VAL A 178 7.88 -2.01 -11.16
N MET A 179 7.40 -1.96 -9.92
CA MET A 179 8.17 -1.76 -8.70
C MET A 179 8.16 -3.06 -7.90
N VAL A 180 9.32 -3.58 -7.53
CA VAL A 180 9.42 -4.85 -6.79
C VAL A 180 9.12 -4.62 -5.31
N LYS A 181 8.12 -5.35 -4.78
CA LYS A 181 7.68 -5.22 -3.40
C LYS A 181 8.29 -6.33 -2.54
N LEU A 182 9.04 -5.92 -1.50
CA LEU A 182 9.90 -6.77 -0.68
C LEU A 182 9.56 -6.65 0.81
N PRO A 183 9.64 -7.74 1.59
CA PRO A 183 9.32 -7.71 3.02
C PRO A 183 10.38 -6.96 3.84
N GLY A 184 9.97 -6.44 5.01
CA GLY A 184 10.84 -5.84 6.01
C GLY A 184 11.56 -6.88 6.88
N SER A 185 12.05 -7.97 6.31
CA SER A 185 12.97 -8.93 6.93
C SER A 185 14.42 -8.51 6.68
N LYS A 186 15.37 -9.12 7.39
CA LYS A 186 16.80 -8.92 7.17
C LYS A 186 17.16 -9.22 5.72
N GLU A 187 16.78 -10.39 5.24
CA GLU A 187 17.05 -10.86 3.88
C GLU A 187 16.32 -10.00 2.83
N GLY A 188 15.09 -9.54 3.14
CA GLY A 188 14.36 -8.62 2.27
C GLY A 188 15.07 -7.29 2.06
N TYR A 189 15.73 -6.75 3.10
CA TYR A 189 16.54 -5.53 2.95
C TYR A 189 17.86 -5.76 2.19
N GLU A 190 18.46 -6.93 2.30
CA GLU A 190 19.65 -7.30 1.51
C GLU A 190 19.29 -7.40 0.02
N VAL A 191 18.15 -8.00 -0.32
CA VAL A 191 17.63 -8.06 -1.69
C VAL A 191 17.22 -6.67 -2.19
N LEU A 192 16.62 -5.84 -1.34
CA LEU A 192 16.25 -4.47 -1.69
C LEU A 192 17.48 -3.62 -2.05
N GLU A 193 18.58 -3.75 -1.30
CA GLU A 193 19.86 -3.12 -1.63
C GLU A 193 20.37 -3.57 -2.99
N GLU A 194 20.36 -4.87 -3.27
CA GLU A 194 20.83 -5.44 -4.54
C GLU A 194 19.98 -4.98 -5.73
N LEU A 195 18.64 -4.97 -5.61
CA LEU A 195 17.77 -4.47 -6.68
C LEU A 195 17.97 -2.97 -6.90
N THR A 196 18.10 -2.18 -5.83
CA THR A 196 18.40 -0.75 -5.93
C THR A 196 19.75 -0.51 -6.62
N ALA A 197 20.78 -1.32 -6.34
CA ALA A 197 22.08 -1.23 -7.00
C ALA A 197 22.00 -1.51 -8.52
N ARG A 198 20.96 -2.21 -8.97
CA ARG A 198 20.68 -2.45 -10.40
C ARG A 198 19.76 -1.39 -11.02
N GLY A 199 19.39 -0.34 -10.29
CA GLY A 199 18.47 0.70 -10.74
C GLY A 199 17.00 0.27 -10.78
N ILE A 200 16.64 -0.83 -10.12
CA ILE A 200 15.28 -1.34 -10.05
C ILE A 200 14.51 -0.61 -8.95
N SER A 201 13.35 -0.09 -9.29
CA SER A 201 12.45 0.57 -8.33
C SER A 201 11.89 -0.43 -7.31
N THR A 202 11.80 -0.01 -6.03
CA THR A 202 11.44 -0.90 -4.93
C THR A 202 10.33 -0.35 -4.05
N ASN A 203 9.50 -1.25 -3.51
CA ASN A 203 8.53 -0.98 -2.45
C ASN A 203 8.84 -1.90 -1.26
N ASN A 204 9.26 -1.33 -0.13
CA ASN A 204 9.37 -2.11 1.09
C ASN A 204 8.00 -2.32 1.72
N THR A 205 7.68 -3.51 2.22
CA THR A 205 6.40 -3.84 2.89
C THR A 205 6.61 -4.71 4.13
N THR A 206 5.54 -5.01 4.85
CA THR A 206 5.61 -5.68 6.16
C THR A 206 6.59 -5.00 7.11
N SER A 207 6.60 -3.66 7.06
CA SER A 207 7.39 -2.82 7.96
C SER A 207 6.48 -2.09 8.92
N PHE A 208 6.86 -2.11 10.19
CA PHE A 208 6.04 -1.67 11.32
C PHE A 208 6.83 -0.82 12.31
N THR A 209 8.17 -0.89 12.30
CA THR A 209 9.01 -0.36 13.37
C THR A 209 10.01 0.65 12.86
N VAL A 210 10.37 1.63 13.69
CA VAL A 210 11.40 2.61 13.36
C VAL A 210 12.72 1.94 12.95
N PRO A 211 13.22 0.89 13.67
CA PRO A 211 14.41 0.16 13.23
C PRO A 211 14.31 -0.43 11.83
N GLN A 212 13.13 -0.96 11.44
CA GLN A 212 12.91 -1.46 10.08
C GLN A 212 13.04 -0.35 9.04
N TYR A 213 12.45 0.83 9.28
CA TYR A 213 12.59 1.98 8.35
C TYR A 213 14.04 2.44 8.25
N MET A 214 14.74 2.50 9.38
CA MET A 214 16.17 2.84 9.39
C MET A 214 16.99 1.88 8.55
N ARG A 215 16.74 0.56 8.70
CA ARG A 215 17.45 -0.46 7.91
C ARG A 215 17.08 -0.39 6.43
N CYS A 216 15.80 -0.11 6.09
CA CYS A 216 15.38 0.11 4.71
C CYS A 216 16.10 1.32 4.10
N MET A 217 16.13 2.45 4.79
CA MET A 217 16.83 3.66 4.33
C MET A 217 18.32 3.39 4.12
N ALA A 218 18.96 2.64 5.01
CA ALA A 218 20.36 2.25 4.85
C ALA A 218 20.59 1.36 3.62
N ALA A 219 19.70 0.37 3.38
CA ALA A 219 19.77 -0.50 2.21
C ALA A 219 19.60 0.27 0.90
N VAL A 220 18.61 1.17 0.82
CA VAL A 220 18.42 2.05 -0.33
C VAL A 220 19.66 2.91 -0.57
N SER A 221 20.20 3.54 0.46
CA SER A 221 21.37 4.40 0.35
C SER A 221 22.61 3.64 -0.15
N ALA A 222 22.84 2.43 0.37
CA ALA A 222 23.93 1.56 -0.07
C ALA A 222 23.75 1.11 -1.53
N GLY A 223 22.53 0.71 -1.90
CA GLY A 223 22.18 0.34 -3.27
C GLY A 223 22.40 1.50 -4.26
N LEU A 224 21.93 2.71 -3.91
CA LEU A 224 22.14 3.91 -4.73
C LEU A 224 23.62 4.29 -4.86
N TYR A 225 24.41 4.14 -3.81
CA TYR A 225 25.85 4.35 -3.88
C TYR A 225 26.50 3.38 -4.88
N ARG A 226 26.17 2.10 -4.82
CA ARG A 226 26.66 1.08 -5.75
C ARG A 226 26.19 1.33 -7.18
N ALA A 227 24.92 1.68 -7.38
CA ALA A 227 24.35 2.01 -8.70
C ALA A 227 25.09 3.19 -9.35
N LYS A 228 25.32 4.28 -8.60
CA LYS A 228 26.05 5.45 -9.09
C LYS A 228 27.50 5.11 -9.45
N ALA A 229 28.17 4.32 -8.62
CA ALA A 229 29.55 3.88 -8.89
C ALA A 229 29.66 3.00 -10.15
N ALA A 230 28.61 2.25 -10.47
CA ALA A 230 28.50 1.41 -11.67
C ALA A 230 27.97 2.15 -12.91
N GLY A 231 27.62 3.44 -12.81
CA GLY A 231 27.06 4.23 -13.91
C GLY A 231 25.64 3.84 -14.32
N VAL A 232 24.87 3.25 -13.41
CA VAL A 232 23.47 2.84 -13.67
C VAL A 232 22.59 4.07 -13.83
N ASP A 233 21.73 4.08 -14.84
CA ASP A 233 20.72 5.13 -15.01
C ASP A 233 19.64 5.04 -13.92
N LEU A 234 19.54 6.09 -13.13
CA LEU A 234 18.59 6.24 -12.04
C LEU A 234 17.50 7.29 -12.34
N SER A 235 17.41 7.78 -13.57
CA SER A 235 16.50 8.87 -13.95
C SER A 235 15.02 8.55 -13.70
N LYS A 236 14.65 7.27 -13.77
CA LYS A 236 13.29 6.75 -13.50
C LYS A 236 13.20 5.91 -12.23
N TRP A 237 14.30 5.82 -11.48
CA TRP A 237 14.33 5.04 -10.25
C TRP A 237 13.47 5.71 -9.18
N ARG A 238 12.70 4.88 -8.47
CA ARG A 238 11.86 5.29 -7.37
C ARG A 238 11.81 4.24 -6.27
N SER A 239 11.68 4.68 -5.02
CA SER A 239 11.46 3.80 -3.87
C SER A 239 10.39 4.35 -2.95
N VAL A 240 9.57 3.45 -2.41
CA VAL A 240 8.63 3.75 -1.33
C VAL A 240 8.84 2.78 -0.17
N ILE A 241 8.65 3.29 1.06
CA ILE A 241 8.76 2.51 2.29
C ILE A 241 7.37 2.45 2.92
N THR A 242 6.74 1.29 2.87
CA THR A 242 5.36 1.11 3.31
C THR A 242 5.29 0.88 4.81
N HIS A 243 4.49 1.69 5.48
CA HIS A 243 4.02 1.48 6.85
C HIS A 243 2.59 0.91 6.85
N MET A 244 2.40 -0.20 7.56
CA MET A 244 1.10 -0.85 7.69
C MET A 244 0.43 -0.41 9.00
N SER A 245 -0.11 0.82 9.02
CA SER A 245 -0.46 1.56 10.24
C SER A 245 -1.34 0.79 11.23
N ALA A 246 -2.59 0.53 10.90
CA ALA A 246 -3.48 -0.17 11.84
C ALA A 246 -3.01 -1.59 12.17
N ARG A 247 -2.33 -2.27 11.26
CA ARG A 247 -1.77 -3.60 11.55
C ARG A 247 -0.69 -3.55 12.63
N LEU A 248 0.04 -2.44 12.76
CA LEU A 248 1.00 -2.28 13.86
C LEU A 248 0.30 -2.40 15.21
N GLY A 249 -0.72 -1.62 15.47
CA GLY A 249 -1.41 -1.63 16.77
C GLY A 249 -2.34 -2.83 16.95
N GLU A 250 -2.95 -3.32 15.88
CA GLU A 250 -3.91 -4.43 15.94
C GLU A 250 -3.24 -5.80 16.07
N LEU A 251 -2.05 -5.99 15.47
CA LEU A 251 -1.39 -7.30 15.33
C LEU A 251 -0.12 -7.45 16.17
N SER A 252 0.37 -6.38 16.82
CA SER A 252 1.49 -6.47 17.74
C SER A 252 1.02 -6.89 19.15
N ASP A 253 1.99 -7.18 20.03
CA ASP A 253 1.72 -7.70 21.37
C ASP A 253 1.25 -6.62 22.38
N TRP A 254 0.97 -5.37 21.93
CA TRP A 254 0.69 -4.24 22.84
C TRP A 254 -0.47 -4.52 23.79
N LYS A 255 -1.60 -5.04 23.30
CA LYS A 255 -2.76 -5.37 24.15
C LYS A 255 -2.45 -6.48 25.14
N THR A 256 -1.76 -7.53 24.72
CA THR A 256 -1.37 -8.67 25.54
C THR A 256 -0.38 -8.23 26.65
N GLU A 257 0.61 -7.44 26.29
CA GLU A 257 1.60 -6.90 27.22
C GLU A 257 0.99 -5.91 28.21
N ALA A 258 0.07 -5.04 27.76
CA ALA A 258 -0.65 -4.11 28.60
C ALA A 258 -1.48 -4.87 29.65
N LYS A 259 -2.27 -5.85 29.22
CA LYS A 259 -3.08 -6.71 30.10
C LYS A 259 -2.21 -7.41 31.16
N ALA A 260 -1.07 -7.98 30.76
CA ALA A 260 -0.15 -8.66 31.67
C ALA A 260 0.47 -7.72 32.74
N ARG A 261 0.46 -6.40 32.49
CA ARG A 261 0.97 -5.35 33.40
C ARG A 261 -0.11 -4.60 34.16
N GLY A 262 -1.39 -5.00 34.01
CA GLY A 262 -2.51 -4.28 34.58
C GLY A 262 -2.71 -2.88 33.99
N ILE A 263 -2.25 -2.65 32.76
CA ILE A 263 -2.42 -1.40 32.02
C ILE A 263 -3.66 -1.55 31.16
N GLU A 264 -4.63 -0.67 31.35
CA GLU A 264 -5.75 -0.51 30.44
C GLU A 264 -5.28 0.28 29.22
N LEU A 265 -5.48 -0.26 28.02
CA LEU A 265 -5.08 0.34 26.75
C LEU A 265 -6.32 0.51 25.86
N THR A 266 -6.67 1.77 25.56
CA THR A 266 -7.80 2.13 24.72
C THR A 266 -7.41 2.15 23.25
N LEU A 267 -8.41 2.07 22.35
CA LEU A 267 -8.16 2.16 20.90
C LEU A 267 -7.52 3.51 20.51
N PRO A 268 -7.97 4.69 21.02
CA PRO A 268 -7.30 5.95 20.72
C PRO A 268 -5.82 6.00 21.14
N GLU A 269 -5.43 5.36 22.24
CA GLU A 269 -4.02 5.29 22.68
C GLU A 269 -3.20 4.39 21.75
N ILE A 270 -3.79 3.32 21.21
CA ILE A 270 -3.15 2.47 20.20
C ILE A 270 -2.89 3.29 18.93
N ARG A 271 -3.88 4.08 18.48
CA ARG A 271 -3.75 4.97 17.32
C ARG A 271 -2.68 6.05 17.52
N ASP A 272 -2.57 6.62 18.73
CA ASP A 272 -1.48 7.53 19.10
C ASP A 272 -0.11 6.85 18.96
N GLY A 273 0.00 5.56 19.30
CA GLY A 273 1.23 4.79 19.14
C GLY A 273 1.59 4.53 17.68
N GLU A 274 0.61 4.18 16.86
CA GLU A 274 0.80 4.00 15.41
C GLU A 274 1.26 5.31 14.75
N GLU A 275 0.62 6.42 15.08
CA GLU A 275 1.00 7.75 14.66
C GLU A 275 2.44 8.09 15.04
N ALA A 276 2.80 7.86 16.30
CA ALA A 276 4.13 8.18 16.83
C ALA A 276 5.25 7.43 16.11
N VAL A 277 5.07 6.13 15.84
CA VAL A 277 6.07 5.32 15.12
C VAL A 277 6.27 5.85 13.72
N LEU A 278 5.19 6.12 12.97
CA LEU A 278 5.29 6.58 11.59
C LEU A 278 5.84 8.00 11.50
N LYS A 279 5.36 8.95 12.33
CA LYS A 279 5.89 10.32 12.34
C LYS A 279 7.37 10.35 12.67
N ARG A 280 7.82 9.53 13.64
CA ARG A 280 9.25 9.43 13.99
C ARG A 280 10.12 8.99 12.80
N ALA A 281 9.67 7.98 12.05
CA ALA A 281 10.35 7.51 10.86
C ALA A 281 10.30 8.55 9.72
N TYR A 282 9.15 9.17 9.49
CA TYR A 282 8.93 10.19 8.47
C TYR A 282 9.85 11.41 8.70
N HIS A 283 9.80 12.01 9.88
CA HIS A 283 10.61 13.19 10.19
C HIS A 283 12.10 12.89 10.16
N TYR A 284 12.52 11.67 10.57
CA TYR A 284 13.91 11.27 10.40
C TYR A 284 14.30 11.21 8.92
N GLY A 285 13.52 10.55 8.08
CA GLY A 285 13.77 10.47 6.64
C GLY A 285 13.87 11.86 5.98
N LYS A 286 12.95 12.76 6.35
CA LYS A 286 12.98 14.17 5.88
C LYS A 286 14.24 14.90 6.35
N LYS A 287 14.59 14.76 7.63
CA LYS A 287 15.78 15.40 8.21
C LYS A 287 17.09 15.01 7.52
N VAL A 288 17.20 13.75 7.09
CA VAL A 288 18.41 13.25 6.40
C VAL A 288 18.33 13.38 4.88
N GLY A 289 17.23 13.93 4.34
CA GLY A 289 17.03 14.09 2.89
C GLY A 289 16.96 12.76 2.15
N HIS A 290 16.36 11.73 2.76
CA HIS A 290 16.28 10.39 2.16
C HIS A 290 15.37 10.39 0.92
N PRO A 291 15.77 9.77 -0.21
CA PRO A 291 15.03 9.86 -1.47
C PRO A 291 13.76 9.00 -1.53
N SER A 292 13.61 7.98 -0.67
CA SER A 292 12.39 7.17 -0.63
C SER A 292 11.23 7.94 0.01
N LYS A 293 10.03 7.84 -0.56
CA LYS A 293 8.82 8.34 0.09
C LYS A 293 8.28 7.32 1.09
N MET A 294 7.77 7.81 2.22
CA MET A 294 6.95 6.97 3.09
C MET A 294 5.61 6.68 2.42
N LEU A 295 5.16 5.43 2.49
CA LEU A 295 3.86 4.99 2.00
C LEU A 295 3.06 4.43 3.17
N GLN A 296 1.81 4.86 3.30
CA GLN A 296 0.90 4.38 4.34
C GLN A 296 -0.19 3.50 3.75
N CYS A 297 -0.45 2.36 4.40
CA CYS A 297 -1.55 1.46 4.08
C CYS A 297 -2.24 0.93 5.35
N SER A 298 -3.22 0.06 5.20
CA SER A 298 -4.00 -0.54 6.31
C SER A 298 -4.72 0.52 7.16
N MET A 299 -5.25 1.55 6.52
CA MET A 299 -5.97 2.65 7.17
C MET A 299 -7.38 2.23 7.60
N ARG A 300 -7.95 2.96 8.55
CA ARG A 300 -9.29 2.71 9.09
C ARG A 300 -10.16 3.97 9.05
N VAL A 301 -11.44 3.77 8.79
CA VAL A 301 -12.51 4.72 9.10
C VAL A 301 -13.22 4.15 10.33
N GLU A 302 -13.27 4.91 11.40
CA GLU A 302 -13.78 4.44 12.70
C GLU A 302 -14.39 5.58 13.52
N LYS A 303 -15.13 5.25 14.58
CA LYS A 303 -15.55 6.22 15.57
C LYS A 303 -14.44 6.43 16.60
N ASP A 304 -14.02 7.67 16.78
CA ASP A 304 -13.10 8.06 17.84
C ASP A 304 -13.84 8.03 19.18
N GLU A 305 -13.36 7.19 20.12
CA GLU A 305 -13.97 6.99 21.44
C GLU A 305 -13.88 8.25 22.34
N ARG A 306 -12.92 9.16 22.06
CA ARG A 306 -12.75 10.41 22.82
C ARG A 306 -13.75 11.48 22.40
N THR A 307 -14.12 11.52 21.12
CA THR A 307 -14.93 12.60 20.54
C THR A 307 -16.30 12.15 20.06
N GLY A 308 -16.51 10.84 19.84
CA GLY A 308 -17.71 10.27 19.23
C GLY A 308 -17.86 10.57 17.73
N LYS A 309 -16.90 11.29 17.10
CA LYS A 309 -16.91 11.60 15.67
C LYS A 309 -16.38 10.43 14.84
N THR A 310 -16.82 10.35 13.59
CA THR A 310 -16.18 9.50 12.60
C THR A 310 -14.86 10.13 12.16
N VAL A 311 -13.79 9.35 12.21
CA VAL A 311 -12.43 9.80 11.88
C VAL A 311 -11.72 8.77 10.99
N SER A 312 -10.72 9.24 10.29
CA SER A 312 -9.68 8.39 9.72
C SER A 312 -8.31 8.99 10.11
N ARG A 313 -7.89 8.69 11.34
CA ARG A 313 -6.67 9.23 11.93
C ARG A 313 -5.44 8.94 11.07
N HIS A 314 -5.41 7.78 10.41
CA HIS A 314 -4.34 7.40 9.49
C HIS A 314 -4.16 8.31 8.27
N ILE A 315 -5.10 9.22 7.99
CA ILE A 315 -4.92 10.25 6.98
C ILE A 315 -5.01 11.66 7.56
N GLN A 316 -5.87 11.86 8.58
CA GLN A 316 -6.06 13.18 9.19
C GLN A 316 -4.83 13.64 9.99
N ASP A 317 -4.17 12.73 10.74
CA ASP A 317 -2.99 13.04 11.55
C ASP A 317 -1.71 13.21 10.70
N PHE A 318 -1.77 12.86 9.40
CA PHE A 318 -0.65 12.93 8.47
C PHE A 318 -0.86 13.94 7.32
N ALA A 319 -1.98 14.67 7.33
CA ALA A 319 -2.25 15.70 6.33
C ALA A 319 -1.14 16.78 6.35
N GLY A 320 -0.78 17.26 5.17
CA GLY A 320 0.37 18.15 4.96
C GLY A 320 1.69 17.43 4.65
N SER A 321 1.76 16.10 4.80
CA SER A 321 2.95 15.32 4.40
C SER A 321 3.01 15.08 2.89
N ASP A 322 4.21 14.83 2.37
CA ASP A 322 4.45 14.36 1.00
C ASP A 322 4.36 12.83 0.85
N MET A 323 3.64 12.17 1.76
CA MET A 323 3.51 10.72 1.79
C MET A 323 2.70 10.18 0.62
N VAL A 324 2.85 8.89 0.39
CA VAL A 324 1.96 8.08 -0.46
C VAL A 324 0.90 7.42 0.44
N TYR A 325 -0.35 7.49 0.05
CA TYR A 325 -1.47 6.81 0.72
C TYR A 325 -2.07 5.79 -0.24
N THR A 326 -1.86 4.51 0.03
CA THR A 326 -2.44 3.46 -0.81
C THR A 326 -3.73 2.92 -0.20
N CYS A 327 -4.82 3.05 -0.96
CA CYS A 327 -6.18 2.94 -0.48
C CYS A 327 -6.89 1.74 -1.11
N PRO A 328 -7.31 0.73 -0.31
CA PRO A 328 -8.08 -0.39 -0.85
C PRO A 328 -9.54 0.00 -1.16
N PRO A 329 -10.21 -0.76 -2.04
CA PRO A 329 -11.57 -0.50 -2.50
C PRO A 329 -12.57 -0.15 -1.39
N GLY A 330 -12.62 -0.98 -0.34
CA GLY A 330 -13.55 -0.79 0.78
C GLY A 330 -13.27 0.47 1.61
N TYR A 331 -12.01 0.88 1.72
CA TYR A 331 -11.63 2.09 2.42
C TYR A 331 -12.07 3.35 1.65
N ILE A 332 -11.84 3.37 0.33
CA ILE A 332 -12.28 4.49 -0.53
C ILE A 332 -13.80 4.65 -0.45
N ALA A 333 -14.55 3.55 -0.62
CA ALA A 333 -16.02 3.58 -0.49
C ALA A 333 -16.48 4.06 0.91
N GLY A 334 -15.80 3.62 1.97
CA GLY A 334 -16.09 4.04 3.34
C GLY A 334 -15.87 5.54 3.58
N LEU A 335 -14.87 6.14 2.94
CA LEU A 335 -14.61 7.58 3.03
C LEU A 335 -15.71 8.43 2.37
N MET A 336 -16.39 7.93 1.34
CA MET A 336 -17.46 8.67 0.65
C MET A 336 -18.63 9.00 1.57
N THR A 337 -18.86 8.20 2.61
CA THR A 337 -19.96 8.41 3.58
C THR A 337 -19.46 8.79 4.98
N ALA A 338 -18.15 8.93 5.17
CA ALA A 338 -17.57 9.11 6.51
C ALA A 338 -17.87 10.49 7.14
N GLY A 339 -18.09 11.52 6.33
CA GLY A 339 -18.31 12.89 6.84
C GLY A 339 -17.14 13.41 7.68
N LEU A 340 -15.90 13.18 7.19
CA LEU A 340 -14.70 13.60 7.90
C LEU A 340 -14.63 15.12 8.05
N GLU A 341 -14.10 15.57 9.17
CA GLU A 341 -13.72 17.00 9.34
C GLU A 341 -12.64 17.38 8.30
N PRO A 342 -12.55 18.66 7.92
CA PRO A 342 -11.53 19.15 7.01
C PRO A 342 -10.11 18.79 7.46
N PHE A 343 -9.23 18.50 6.51
CA PHE A 343 -7.84 18.19 6.79
C PHE A 343 -7.06 19.44 7.19
N ASP A 344 -6.29 19.33 8.28
CA ASP A 344 -5.35 20.38 8.67
C ASP A 344 -3.99 20.11 7.99
N PRO A 345 -3.52 21.02 7.12
CA PRO A 345 -2.24 20.84 6.41
C PRO A 345 -1.00 20.83 7.31
N HIS A 346 -1.17 21.14 8.61
CA HIS A 346 -0.10 21.09 9.61
C HIS A 346 -0.19 19.90 10.55
N ALA A 347 -1.10 18.95 10.30
CA ALA A 347 -1.31 17.81 11.17
C ALA A 347 -0.05 16.92 11.25
N ILE A 348 0.71 16.80 10.18
CA ILE A 348 1.98 16.02 10.15
C ILE A 348 2.99 16.55 11.19
N ASP A 349 3.02 17.85 11.45
CA ASP A 349 3.99 18.49 12.34
C ASP A 349 3.54 18.50 13.81
N ARG A 350 2.30 18.07 14.10
CA ARG A 350 1.83 17.95 15.47
C ARG A 350 2.49 16.80 16.18
N GLU A 351 2.93 17.03 17.42
CA GLU A 351 3.44 15.97 18.26
C GLU A 351 2.33 14.97 18.63
N PRO A 352 2.60 13.67 18.62
CA PRO A 352 1.68 12.65 19.11
C PRO A 352 1.34 12.86 20.59
N ASN A 353 0.22 12.30 21.04
CA ASN A 353 -0.22 12.45 22.43
C ASN A 353 0.82 11.92 23.43
N LYS A 354 1.47 12.82 24.17
CA LYS A 354 2.56 12.52 25.08
C LYS A 354 2.16 11.50 26.17
N ALA A 355 0.97 11.65 26.76
CA ALA A 355 0.51 10.75 27.81
C ALA A 355 0.30 9.32 27.31
N SER A 356 -0.24 9.16 26.09
CA SER A 356 -0.36 7.86 25.45
C SER A 356 1.02 7.23 25.16
N ILE A 357 1.97 8.02 24.68
CA ILE A 357 3.33 7.53 24.40
C ILE A 357 4.03 7.11 25.70
N GLU A 358 3.96 7.90 26.77
CA GLU A 358 4.52 7.54 28.10
C GLU A 358 3.92 6.22 28.63
N LYS A 359 2.63 6.00 28.40
CA LYS A 359 1.93 4.77 28.76
C LYS A 359 2.41 3.58 27.92
N LEU A 360 2.47 3.75 26.59
CA LEU A 360 2.92 2.74 25.64
C LEU A 360 4.40 2.37 25.82
N MET A 361 5.25 3.30 26.21
CA MET A 361 6.67 3.06 26.54
C MET A 361 6.90 2.06 27.68
N LYS A 362 5.86 1.71 28.45
CA LYS A 362 5.92 0.63 29.44
C LYS A 362 5.81 -0.76 28.79
N LEU A 363 5.45 -0.83 27.50
CA LEU A 363 5.29 -2.07 26.73
C LEU A 363 6.58 -2.37 25.96
N PRO A 364 7.23 -3.52 26.18
CA PRO A 364 8.47 -3.88 25.49
C PRO A 364 8.35 -3.85 23.97
N SER A 365 7.26 -4.37 23.41
CA SER A 365 7.07 -4.41 21.96
C SER A 365 6.80 -3.02 21.36
N PHE A 366 6.18 -2.08 22.12
CA PHE A 366 6.09 -0.70 21.66
C PHE A 366 7.47 -0.02 21.67
N ARG A 367 8.26 -0.17 22.74
CA ARG A 367 9.63 0.38 22.77
C ARG A 367 10.47 -0.17 21.65
N ALA A 368 10.40 -1.48 21.40
CA ALA A 368 11.09 -2.12 20.29
C ALA A 368 10.70 -1.52 18.93
N ALA A 369 9.42 -1.16 18.74
CA ALA A 369 8.94 -0.55 17.53
C ALA A 369 9.30 0.94 17.39
N TYR A 370 9.38 1.67 18.50
CA TYR A 370 9.50 3.12 18.53
C TYR A 370 10.94 3.64 18.62
N GLU A 371 11.82 2.95 19.35
CA GLU A 371 13.21 3.37 19.53
C GLU A 371 14.06 3.04 18.29
N PHE A 372 15.02 3.90 17.92
CA PHE A 372 15.85 3.73 16.73
C PHE A 372 16.69 2.44 16.77
N ASP A 373 17.10 2.01 17.95
CA ASP A 373 17.88 0.81 18.24
C ASP A 373 17.06 -0.29 18.93
N GLY A 374 15.71 -0.17 18.88
CA GLY A 374 14.80 -1.07 19.58
C GLY A 374 14.82 -2.51 19.09
N MET A 375 15.33 -2.75 17.87
CA MET A 375 15.42 -4.09 17.26
C MET A 375 16.64 -4.21 16.37
N THR A 376 17.22 -5.43 16.34
CA THR A 376 18.21 -5.82 15.32
C THR A 376 17.53 -6.42 14.08
N PRO A 377 18.21 -6.46 12.91
CA PRO A 377 17.64 -7.06 11.70
C PRO A 377 17.18 -8.52 11.87
N ASP A 378 17.88 -9.33 12.67
CA ASP A 378 17.50 -10.71 12.93
C ASP A 378 16.17 -10.84 13.72
N GLN A 379 15.72 -9.77 14.38
CA GLN A 379 14.47 -9.73 15.13
C GLN A 379 13.26 -9.28 14.30
N PHE A 380 13.45 -8.65 13.16
CA PHE A 380 12.36 -8.06 12.38
C PHE A 380 11.27 -9.06 12.01
N ALA A 381 11.66 -10.22 11.45
CA ALA A 381 10.72 -11.27 11.10
C ALA A 381 10.09 -12.01 12.31
N HIS A 382 10.52 -11.69 13.54
CA HIS A 382 9.95 -12.21 14.78
C HIS A 382 8.97 -11.25 15.44
N PHE A 383 8.87 -10.01 15.00
CA PHE A 383 7.91 -9.03 15.50
C PHE A 383 6.46 -9.49 15.29
N GLY A 384 5.58 -9.31 16.29
CA GLY A 384 4.23 -9.85 16.26
C GLY A 384 3.43 -9.50 15.04
N ALA A 385 3.38 -8.19 14.67
CA ALA A 385 2.66 -7.73 13.49
C ALA A 385 3.27 -8.26 12.17
N PHE A 386 4.59 -8.44 12.09
CA PHE A 386 5.25 -9.06 10.94
C PHE A 386 4.77 -10.50 10.75
N LYS A 387 4.89 -11.33 11.81
CA LYS A 387 4.50 -12.74 11.78
C LYS A 387 3.03 -12.95 11.42
N ALA A 388 2.14 -12.15 12.00
CA ALA A 388 0.73 -12.23 11.72
C ALA A 388 0.42 -11.89 10.25
N THR A 389 1.06 -10.84 9.71
CA THR A 389 0.90 -10.43 8.30
C THR A 389 1.52 -11.45 7.34
N GLU A 390 2.72 -11.98 7.64
CA GLU A 390 3.35 -13.06 6.87
C GLU A 390 2.44 -14.29 6.79
N THR A 391 1.86 -14.68 7.92
CA THR A 391 0.96 -15.84 8.00
C THR A 391 -0.28 -15.66 7.12
N GLU A 392 -0.93 -14.49 7.20
CA GLU A 392 -2.11 -14.15 6.38
C GLU A 392 -1.76 -14.13 4.89
N PHE A 393 -0.66 -13.47 4.52
CA PHE A 393 -0.25 -13.37 3.12
C PHE A 393 0.15 -14.72 2.53
N ALA A 394 0.89 -15.53 3.29
CA ALA A 394 1.23 -16.89 2.88
C ALA A 394 0.00 -17.79 2.76
N ALA A 395 -1.02 -17.60 3.61
CA ALA A 395 -2.29 -18.32 3.49
C ALA A 395 -3.04 -17.95 2.20
N ALA A 396 -3.08 -16.66 1.83
CA ALA A 396 -3.67 -16.22 0.57
C ALA A 396 -2.93 -16.79 -0.64
N THR A 397 -1.60 -16.84 -0.60
CA THR A 397 -0.81 -17.49 -1.65
C THR A 397 -1.15 -18.97 -1.78
N ARG A 398 -1.21 -19.71 -0.66
CA ARG A 398 -1.62 -21.14 -0.68
C ARG A 398 -3.02 -21.34 -1.27
N GLN A 399 -3.99 -20.50 -0.91
CA GLN A 399 -5.33 -20.55 -1.51
C GLN A 399 -5.30 -20.32 -3.02
N THR A 400 -4.42 -19.47 -3.51
CA THR A 400 -4.26 -19.25 -4.95
C THR A 400 -3.65 -20.48 -5.65
N VAL A 401 -2.65 -21.11 -5.03
CA VAL A 401 -2.08 -22.39 -5.53
C VAL A 401 -3.14 -23.50 -5.53
N ASP A 402 -3.96 -23.59 -4.47
CA ASP A 402 -5.07 -24.54 -4.43
C ASP A 402 -6.10 -24.30 -5.55
N PHE A 403 -6.41 -23.05 -5.86
CA PHE A 403 -7.28 -22.70 -6.99
C PHE A 403 -6.68 -23.16 -8.32
N VAL A 404 -5.37 -22.99 -8.53
CA VAL A 404 -4.65 -23.48 -9.71
C VAL A 404 -4.75 -25.02 -9.80
N ARG A 405 -4.46 -25.71 -8.69
CA ARG A 405 -4.54 -27.17 -8.63
C ARG A 405 -5.94 -27.65 -8.98
N MET A 406 -6.97 -27.15 -8.32
CA MET A 406 -8.37 -27.54 -8.57
C MET A 406 -8.80 -27.28 -10.02
N THR A 407 -8.33 -26.18 -10.62
CA THR A 407 -8.63 -25.85 -12.01
C THR A 407 -7.99 -26.82 -13.00
N LEU A 408 -6.79 -27.35 -12.70
CA LEU A 408 -6.08 -28.26 -13.58
C LEU A 408 -6.51 -29.73 -13.39
N GLU A 409 -7.10 -30.08 -12.24
CA GLU A 409 -7.64 -31.41 -11.96
C GLU A 409 -9.11 -31.55 -12.41
N SER A 410 -9.80 -30.44 -12.79
CA SER A 410 -11.18 -30.44 -13.31
C SER A 410 -11.22 -30.62 -14.84
#